data_c1060e114137daf43dd93f8e53aca2d2
#
_entry.id   c1060e114137daf43dd93f8e53aca2d2
#
_cell.length_a   1.000
_cell.length_b   1.000
_cell.length_c   1.000
_cell.angle_alpha   90.00
_cell.angle_beta   90.00
_cell.angle_gamma   90.00
#
_symmetry.space_group_name_H-M   'P 1'
#
loop_
_entity.id
_entity.type
_entity.pdbx_description
1 polymer ?
#
loop_
_entity_poly.entity_id
_entity_poly.type
_entity_poly.pdbx_seq_one_letter_code
_entity_poly.pdbx_strand_id
1 'polypeptide(L)'
;MLYTNWLTKKMASEERVKVEIWAEAIKGINNATLEVTSPEMTQLQTRYLHFLGMVSEKNTTIPILILNPDGSFNFDRNITYREDRKEEVLQRELKKMQDYAAPIPIDLGDSYKLMLYYRESTILRNLQLYPVIQLAVIMIFILVAYFAFVATNRAEQNQVWVGMSKETAHQLGTPISSLMAWIELLKLKNVDPNLIKELEQDTARLERITERFSKIGSKPELLRVNLIEVLNSAVSYLKRRSSDKVNFELIYDTKACIEIPLNTALFSWVIENLCKNAIDAMTNHGTITIRVKEKEKQVNIDLTDTGCGISKNHQKSIFHPGFSTKKRGWGLGLSLAKRIVEIYHKGKIFIKSSEMGKGTTFRIILNK
;
A
#
# COMPACT_ATOMS: atom_id res chain seq x y z
N MET A 1 19.63 14.62 -13.59
CA MET A 1 19.42 15.95 -13.01
C MET A 1 20.48 16.98 -13.39
N LEU A 2 21.77 16.78 -13.16
CA LEU A 2 22.83 17.75 -13.51
C LEU A 2 22.89 18.07 -15.03
N TYR A 3 22.82 17.05 -15.87
CA TYR A 3 22.83 17.21 -17.33
C TYR A 3 21.61 17.97 -17.87
N THR A 4 20.42 17.64 -17.38
CA THR A 4 19.17 18.33 -17.76
C THR A 4 19.21 19.81 -17.36
N ASN A 5 19.73 20.11 -16.17
CA ASN A 5 19.84 21.48 -15.67
C ASN A 5 20.86 22.31 -16.50
N TRP A 6 21.98 21.68 -16.92
CA TRP A 6 22.94 22.30 -17.82
C TRP A 6 22.35 22.55 -19.19
N LEU A 7 21.64 21.55 -19.76
CA LEU A 7 20.99 21.66 -21.07
C LEU A 7 19.92 22.77 -21.07
N THR A 8 19.13 22.86 -20.02
CA THR A 8 18.09 23.90 -19.88
C THR A 8 18.70 25.30 -19.85
N LYS A 9 19.79 25.49 -19.08
CA LYS A 9 20.50 26.77 -19.03
C LYS A 9 21.10 27.15 -20.42
N LYS A 10 21.67 26.17 -21.13
CA LYS A 10 22.21 26.40 -22.48
C LYS A 10 21.13 26.78 -23.46
N MET A 11 19.99 26.08 -23.44
CA MET A 11 18.84 26.40 -24.29
C MET A 11 18.24 27.76 -23.96
N ALA A 12 18.15 28.16 -22.70
CA ALA A 12 17.68 29.48 -22.29
C ALA A 12 18.59 30.59 -22.85
N SER A 13 19.92 30.39 -22.83
CA SER A 13 20.85 31.35 -23.43
C SER A 13 20.72 31.44 -24.95
N GLU A 14 20.48 30.34 -25.66
CA GLU A 14 20.21 30.32 -27.11
C GLU A 14 18.89 30.99 -27.45
N GLU A 15 17.83 30.80 -26.63
CA GLU A 15 16.55 31.51 -26.79
C GLU A 15 16.73 33.01 -26.65
N ARG A 16 17.53 33.49 -25.70
CA ARG A 16 17.84 34.90 -25.54
C ARG A 16 18.50 35.49 -26.78
N VAL A 17 19.52 34.82 -27.32
CA VAL A 17 20.18 35.25 -28.57
C VAL A 17 19.17 35.35 -29.75
N LYS A 18 18.25 34.37 -29.86
CA LYS A 18 17.19 34.42 -30.89
C LYS A 18 16.28 35.65 -30.75
N VAL A 19 15.92 35.98 -29.49
CA VAL A 19 15.07 37.16 -29.21
C VAL A 19 15.83 38.45 -29.50
N GLU A 20 17.14 38.55 -29.21
CA GLU A 20 18.00 39.69 -29.55
C GLU A 20 18.12 39.88 -31.07
N ILE A 21 18.33 38.78 -31.83
CA ILE A 21 18.35 38.83 -33.32
C ILE A 21 16.99 39.30 -33.85
N TRP A 22 15.90 38.82 -33.24
CA TRP A 22 14.55 39.21 -33.61
C TRP A 22 14.27 40.73 -33.34
N ALA A 23 14.72 41.22 -32.20
CA ALA A 23 14.64 42.64 -31.84
C ALA A 23 15.41 43.53 -32.84
N GLU A 24 16.61 43.10 -33.22
CA GLU A 24 17.43 43.83 -34.22
C GLU A 24 16.81 43.80 -35.63
N ALA A 25 16.15 42.67 -35.98
CA ALA A 25 15.41 42.59 -37.25
C ALA A 25 14.23 43.57 -37.29
N ILE A 26 13.47 43.73 -36.21
CA ILE A 26 12.38 44.73 -36.12
C ILE A 26 12.91 46.17 -36.25
N LYS A 27 14.01 46.45 -35.55
CA LYS A 27 14.69 47.75 -35.68
C LYS A 27 15.10 48.03 -37.10
N GLY A 28 15.68 47.03 -37.79
CA GLY A 28 16.06 47.13 -39.19
C GLY A 28 14.88 47.39 -40.14
N ILE A 29 13.72 46.77 -39.93
CA ILE A 29 12.49 46.99 -40.70
C ILE A 29 12.04 48.44 -40.57
N ASN A 30 12.02 48.97 -39.38
CA ASN A 30 11.56 50.35 -39.13
C ASN A 30 12.49 51.38 -39.71
N ASN A 31 13.80 51.20 -39.58
CA ASN A 31 14.80 52.12 -40.13
C ASN A 31 14.86 52.12 -41.70
N ALA A 32 14.57 50.92 -42.27
CA ALA A 32 14.57 50.82 -43.77
C ALA A 32 13.38 51.50 -44.46
N THR A 33 12.32 51.84 -43.74
CA THR A 33 11.11 52.50 -44.27
C THR A 33 11.26 54.02 -44.43
N LEU A 34 12.36 54.62 -43.93
CA LEU A 34 12.48 56.06 -43.76
C LEU A 34 13.11 56.81 -44.90
N GLU A 35 13.86 56.22 -45.90
CA GLU A 35 14.48 56.94 -47.00
C GLU A 35 14.61 56.13 -48.32
N VAL A 36 13.85 56.47 -49.35
CA VAL A 36 13.99 55.92 -50.71
C VAL A 36 14.14 57.01 -51.75
N THR A 37 15.29 57.04 -52.39
CA THR A 37 15.62 58.06 -53.35
C THR A 37 15.91 57.57 -54.80
N SER A 38 15.94 56.22 -55.03
CA SER A 38 16.19 55.71 -56.40
C SER A 38 15.52 54.33 -56.64
N PRO A 39 15.20 53.91 -57.90
CA PRO A 39 14.57 52.65 -58.28
C PRO A 39 15.40 51.42 -57.90
N GLU A 40 16.72 51.45 -58.00
CA GLU A 40 17.61 50.36 -57.65
C GLU A 40 17.66 50.13 -56.09
N MET A 41 17.64 51.26 -55.38
CA MET A 41 17.55 51.26 -53.90
C MET A 41 16.24 50.63 -53.39
N THR A 42 15.14 50.90 -54.14
CA THR A 42 13.81 50.29 -53.80
C THR A 42 13.85 48.78 -53.90
N GLN A 43 14.54 48.22 -54.90
CA GLN A 43 14.62 46.74 -55.06
C GLN A 43 15.48 46.10 -54.01
N LEU A 44 16.56 46.71 -53.59
CA LEU A 44 17.44 46.27 -52.52
C LEU A 44 16.72 46.30 -51.14
N GLN A 45 16.03 47.42 -50.93
CA GLN A 45 15.22 47.66 -49.74
C GLN A 45 14.08 46.65 -49.60
N THR A 46 13.38 46.32 -50.69
CA THR A 46 12.33 45.32 -50.70
C THR A 46 12.88 43.94 -50.34
N ARG A 47 14.05 43.52 -50.86
CA ARG A 47 14.72 42.28 -50.52
C ARG A 47 15.17 42.28 -49.09
N TYR A 48 15.67 43.36 -48.55
CA TYR A 48 16.09 43.51 -47.18
C TYR A 48 14.90 43.40 -46.20
N LEU A 49 13.80 44.12 -46.49
CA LEU A 49 12.55 44.03 -45.72
C LEU A 49 11.95 42.62 -45.76
N HIS A 50 11.98 41.94 -46.91
CA HIS A 50 11.54 40.56 -47.02
C HIS A 50 12.41 39.61 -46.19
N PHE A 51 13.73 39.79 -46.15
CA PHE A 51 14.64 39.02 -45.32
C PHE A 51 14.36 39.23 -43.83
N LEU A 52 14.19 40.47 -43.40
CA LEU A 52 13.88 40.81 -42.01
C LEU A 52 12.51 40.27 -41.61
N GLY A 53 11.53 40.34 -42.51
CA GLY A 53 10.21 39.69 -42.30
C GLY A 53 10.31 38.20 -42.09
N MET A 54 11.10 37.48 -42.92
CA MET A 54 11.35 36.07 -42.74
C MET A 54 12.00 35.73 -41.37
N VAL A 55 12.96 36.55 -40.92
CA VAL A 55 13.59 36.38 -39.60
C VAL A 55 12.53 36.55 -38.49
N SER A 56 11.68 37.56 -38.63
CA SER A 56 10.59 37.82 -37.69
C SER A 56 9.58 36.68 -37.65
N GLU A 57 9.21 36.07 -38.78
CA GLU A 57 8.24 34.99 -38.87
C GLU A 57 8.72 33.65 -38.28
N LYS A 58 10.03 33.43 -38.23
CA LYS A 58 10.61 32.16 -37.73
C LYS A 58 10.51 31.96 -36.22
N ASN A 59 10.13 32.99 -35.46
CA ASN A 59 9.84 32.78 -34.04
C ASN A 59 8.46 32.16 -33.87
N THR A 60 8.43 30.83 -33.72
CA THR A 60 7.19 30.04 -33.54
C THR A 60 6.96 29.55 -32.13
N THR A 61 7.90 29.71 -31.20
CA THR A 61 7.86 29.06 -29.91
C THR A 61 8.03 29.99 -28.70
N ILE A 62 8.77 31.11 -28.88
CA ILE A 62 9.07 32.03 -27.78
C ILE A 62 7.94 33.06 -27.68
N PRO A 63 7.22 33.16 -26.55
CA PRO A 63 6.23 34.20 -26.34
C PRO A 63 6.90 35.57 -26.24
N ILE A 64 6.44 36.53 -27.05
CA ILE A 64 6.96 37.89 -27.11
C ILE A 64 5.82 38.89 -26.97
N LEU A 65 6.10 39.97 -26.28
CA LEU A 65 5.23 41.15 -26.14
C LEU A 65 6.03 42.41 -26.34
N ILE A 66 5.55 43.30 -27.19
CA ILE A 66 6.15 44.63 -27.42
C ILE A 66 5.21 45.69 -26.88
N LEU A 67 5.77 46.62 -26.10
CA LEU A 67 5.05 47.77 -25.57
C LEU A 67 5.59 49.04 -26.19
N ASN A 68 4.67 49.99 -26.42
CA ASN A 68 4.98 51.37 -26.75
C ASN A 68 5.58 52.13 -25.56
N PRO A 69 6.20 53.31 -25.76
CA PRO A 69 6.74 54.11 -24.66
C PRO A 69 5.68 54.57 -23.64
N ASP A 70 4.42 54.64 -24.05
CA ASP A 70 3.27 54.97 -23.20
C ASP A 70 2.75 53.76 -22.38
N GLY A 71 3.36 52.56 -22.56
CA GLY A 71 2.97 51.33 -21.90
C GLY A 71 1.83 50.56 -22.56
N SER A 72 1.30 51.04 -23.68
CA SER A 72 0.26 50.33 -24.47
C SER A 72 0.85 49.13 -25.19
N PHE A 73 0.04 48.10 -25.46
CA PHE A 73 0.45 46.92 -26.20
C PHE A 73 0.55 47.24 -27.71
N ASN A 74 1.73 47.04 -28.28
CA ASN A 74 1.99 47.25 -29.71
C ASN A 74 1.84 45.93 -30.49
N PHE A 75 2.51 44.89 -30.06
CA PHE A 75 2.55 43.61 -30.77
C PHE A 75 2.67 42.44 -29.79
N ASP A 76 2.03 41.33 -30.12
CA ASP A 76 2.14 40.08 -29.38
C ASP A 76 2.36 38.89 -30.30
N ARG A 77 3.12 37.89 -29.86
CA ARG A 77 3.38 36.65 -30.60
C ARG A 77 3.50 35.46 -29.69
N ASN A 78 2.97 34.29 -30.14
CA ASN A 78 2.99 33.02 -29.42
C ASN A 78 2.32 33.10 -28.04
N ILE A 79 1.32 33.98 -27.88
CA ILE A 79 0.45 34.09 -26.72
C ILE A 79 -0.96 33.66 -27.14
N THR A 80 -1.51 32.67 -26.46
CA THR A 80 -2.86 32.19 -26.77
C THR A 80 -3.87 32.87 -25.88
N TYR A 81 -4.84 33.55 -26.47
CA TYR A 81 -5.95 34.18 -25.76
C TYR A 81 -7.26 34.06 -26.56
N ARG A 82 -8.37 34.33 -25.87
CA ARG A 82 -9.67 34.61 -26.49
C ARG A 82 -9.81 36.13 -26.65
N GLU A 83 -10.40 36.60 -27.75
CA GLU A 83 -10.54 38.03 -28.01
C GLU A 83 -11.24 38.81 -26.87
N ASP A 84 -12.22 38.20 -26.23
CA ASP A 84 -12.97 38.77 -25.09
C ASP A 84 -12.10 38.99 -23.83
N ARG A 85 -10.92 38.35 -23.75
CA ARG A 85 -10.00 38.42 -22.60
C ARG A 85 -8.57 38.78 -22.99
N LYS A 86 -8.38 39.34 -24.18
CA LYS A 86 -7.05 39.65 -24.70
C LYS A 86 -6.26 40.51 -23.72
N GLU A 87 -6.80 41.59 -23.29
CA GLU A 87 -6.11 42.59 -22.46
C GLU A 87 -5.73 41.99 -21.09
N GLU A 88 -6.62 41.26 -20.46
CA GLU A 88 -6.38 40.59 -19.19
C GLU A 88 -5.24 39.53 -19.30
N VAL A 89 -5.24 38.75 -20.38
CA VAL A 89 -4.21 37.75 -20.63
C VAL A 89 -2.85 38.40 -20.91
N LEU A 90 -2.82 39.45 -21.75
CA LEU A 90 -1.57 40.17 -22.09
C LEU A 90 -0.96 40.81 -20.82
N GLN A 91 -1.75 41.43 -19.95
CA GLN A 91 -1.25 42.00 -18.70
C GLN A 91 -0.69 40.93 -17.78
N ARG A 92 -1.37 39.78 -17.66
CA ARG A 92 -0.89 38.65 -16.85
C ARG A 92 0.42 38.07 -17.40
N GLU A 93 0.53 37.95 -18.73
CA GLU A 93 1.75 37.46 -19.38
C GLU A 93 2.89 38.47 -19.27
N LEU A 94 2.60 39.78 -19.42
CA LEU A 94 3.58 40.85 -19.22
C LEU A 94 4.23 40.75 -17.83
N LYS A 95 3.44 40.58 -16.77
CA LYS A 95 3.95 40.44 -15.41
C LYS A 95 4.92 39.25 -15.29
N LYS A 96 4.57 38.11 -15.89
CA LYS A 96 5.45 36.91 -15.88
C LYS A 96 6.74 37.16 -16.68
N MET A 97 6.68 37.92 -17.78
CA MET A 97 7.84 38.26 -18.58
C MET A 97 8.77 39.23 -17.84
N GLN A 98 8.21 40.20 -17.10
CA GLN A 98 8.98 41.12 -16.27
C GLN A 98 9.72 40.42 -15.13
N ASP A 99 9.08 39.38 -14.53
CA ASP A 99 9.72 38.56 -13.51
C ASP A 99 10.81 37.62 -14.07
N TYR A 100 10.73 37.30 -15.40
CA TYR A 100 11.65 36.37 -16.03
C TYR A 100 12.95 37.02 -16.48
N ALA A 101 12.89 38.17 -17.22
CA ALA A 101 14.06 38.84 -17.77
C ALA A 101 13.84 40.35 -17.92
N ALA A 102 14.94 41.11 -17.89
CA ALA A 102 14.90 42.51 -18.22
C ALA A 102 14.47 42.73 -19.69
N PRO A 103 13.63 43.73 -19.98
CA PRO A 103 13.18 44.01 -21.35
C PRO A 103 14.34 44.42 -22.28
N ILE A 104 14.23 44.08 -23.55
CA ILE A 104 15.17 44.46 -24.56
C ILE A 104 14.66 45.76 -25.23
N PRO A 105 15.37 46.88 -25.12
CA PRO A 105 14.97 48.12 -25.78
C PRO A 105 15.22 48.04 -27.28
N ILE A 106 14.21 48.39 -28.08
CA ILE A 106 14.31 48.55 -29.55
C ILE A 106 14.27 50.05 -29.81
N ASP A 107 15.42 50.66 -30.10
CA ASP A 107 15.55 52.07 -30.40
C ASP A 107 15.23 52.34 -31.90
N LEU A 108 14.19 53.12 -32.17
CA LEU A 108 13.70 53.43 -33.51
C LEU A 108 14.06 54.84 -33.98
N GLY A 109 14.92 55.57 -33.25
CA GLY A 109 15.24 56.96 -33.50
C GLY A 109 14.28 57.96 -32.86
N ASP A 110 14.58 59.26 -32.94
CA ASP A 110 13.77 60.36 -32.42
C ASP A 110 13.19 60.20 -31.02
N SER A 111 13.94 59.56 -30.11
CA SER A 111 13.51 59.25 -28.72
C SER A 111 12.39 58.22 -28.63
N TYR A 112 11.99 57.52 -29.70
CA TYR A 112 10.94 56.50 -29.67
C TYR A 112 11.57 55.11 -29.41
N LYS A 113 11.32 54.58 -28.22
CA LYS A 113 11.87 53.30 -27.78
C LYS A 113 10.74 52.30 -27.46
N LEU A 114 10.67 51.20 -28.20
CA LEU A 114 9.80 50.08 -27.85
C LEU A 114 10.49 49.20 -26.84
N MET A 115 9.70 48.59 -25.98
CA MET A 115 10.20 47.64 -24.97
C MET A 115 9.72 46.24 -25.31
N LEU A 116 10.64 45.32 -25.60
CA LEU A 116 10.38 43.94 -25.91
C LEU A 116 10.51 43.11 -24.65
N TYR A 117 9.43 42.44 -24.29
CA TYR A 117 9.36 41.48 -23.20
C TYR A 117 9.22 40.06 -23.77
N TYR A 118 9.85 39.08 -23.14
CA TYR A 118 9.79 37.70 -23.54
C TYR A 118 9.88 36.77 -22.31
N ARG A 119 9.52 35.52 -22.50
CA ARG A 119 9.74 34.44 -21.49
C ARG A 119 10.14 33.15 -22.19
N GLU A 120 10.49 32.14 -21.38
CA GLU A 120 10.82 30.81 -21.86
C GLU A 120 9.77 30.24 -22.83
N SER A 121 10.26 29.58 -23.87
CA SER A 121 9.39 28.84 -24.77
C SER A 121 8.64 27.71 -24.02
N THR A 122 7.50 27.29 -24.58
CA THR A 122 6.74 26.14 -24.06
C THR A 122 7.57 24.86 -24.09
N ILE A 123 8.50 24.76 -25.07
CA ILE A 123 9.40 23.60 -25.19
C ILE A 123 10.35 23.54 -23.98
N LEU A 124 11.00 24.69 -23.66
CA LEU A 124 11.95 24.76 -22.56
C LEU A 124 11.29 24.46 -21.21
N ARG A 125 10.10 25.01 -21.00
CA ARG A 125 9.30 24.73 -19.78
C ARG A 125 8.92 23.24 -19.66
N ASN A 126 8.52 22.60 -20.74
CA ASN A 126 8.20 21.17 -20.73
C ASN A 126 9.45 20.32 -20.47
N LEU A 127 10.61 20.74 -20.99
CA LEU A 127 11.88 20.07 -20.75
C LEU A 127 12.29 20.14 -19.27
N GLN A 128 11.99 21.23 -18.57
CA GLN A 128 12.24 21.37 -17.13
C GLN A 128 11.38 20.41 -16.28
N LEU A 129 10.16 20.10 -16.74
CA LEU A 129 9.26 19.16 -16.04
C LEU A 129 9.61 17.68 -16.29
N TYR A 130 10.31 17.37 -17.37
CA TYR A 130 10.62 16.01 -17.78
C TYR A 130 11.30 15.15 -16.71
N PRO A 131 12.33 15.63 -15.97
CA PRO A 131 12.97 14.84 -14.90
C PRO A 131 12.01 14.50 -13.75
N VAL A 132 11.07 15.38 -13.43
CA VAL A 132 10.07 15.15 -12.37
C VAL A 132 9.11 14.05 -12.79
N ILE A 133 8.62 14.10 -14.04
CA ILE A 133 7.75 13.07 -14.60
C ILE A 133 8.47 11.71 -14.64
N GLN A 134 9.74 11.70 -15.09
CA GLN A 134 10.55 10.49 -15.14
C GLN A 134 10.73 9.86 -13.76
N LEU A 135 11.05 10.67 -12.73
CA LEU A 135 11.17 10.18 -11.34
C LEU A 135 9.85 9.64 -10.81
N ALA A 136 8.72 10.29 -11.12
CA ALA A 136 7.40 9.82 -10.74
C ALA A 136 7.09 8.45 -11.36
N VAL A 137 7.38 8.26 -12.64
CA VAL A 137 7.18 6.97 -13.34
C VAL A 137 8.06 5.86 -12.73
N ILE A 138 9.35 6.16 -12.46
CA ILE A 138 10.25 5.19 -11.81
C ILE A 138 9.74 4.82 -10.41
N MET A 139 9.27 5.79 -9.63
CA MET A 139 8.71 5.55 -8.29
C MET A 139 7.48 4.65 -8.35
N ILE A 140 6.57 4.91 -9.28
CA ILE A 140 5.37 4.07 -9.49
C ILE A 140 5.79 2.64 -9.85
N PHE A 141 6.77 2.48 -10.74
CA PHE A 141 7.28 1.17 -11.14
C PHE A 141 7.86 0.39 -9.94
N ILE A 142 8.68 1.06 -9.11
CA ILE A 142 9.24 0.45 -7.89
C ILE A 142 8.13 0.03 -6.92
N LEU A 143 7.10 0.86 -6.73
CA LEU A 143 5.96 0.54 -5.88
C LEU A 143 5.19 -0.69 -6.39
N VAL A 144 4.91 -0.74 -7.69
CA VAL A 144 4.22 -1.90 -8.30
C VAL A 144 5.05 -3.17 -8.15
N ALA A 145 6.36 -3.10 -8.44
CA ALA A 145 7.28 -4.23 -8.26
C ALA A 145 7.34 -4.70 -6.80
N TYR A 146 7.41 -3.78 -5.84
CA TYR A 146 7.38 -4.10 -4.42
C TYR A 146 6.09 -4.81 -4.00
N PHE A 147 4.92 -4.29 -4.40
CA PHE A 147 3.65 -4.94 -4.07
C PHE A 147 3.49 -6.30 -4.74
N ALA A 148 3.93 -6.44 -6.00
CA ALA A 148 3.95 -7.72 -6.70
C ALA A 148 4.84 -8.74 -5.97
N PHE A 149 6.05 -8.36 -5.57
CA PHE A 149 6.97 -9.20 -4.81
C PHE A 149 6.37 -9.65 -3.47
N VAL A 150 5.77 -8.72 -2.71
CA VAL A 150 5.12 -9.05 -1.43
C VAL A 150 3.93 -10.00 -1.64
N ALA A 151 3.14 -9.79 -2.70
CA ALA A 151 2.01 -10.66 -3.02
C ALA A 151 2.47 -12.07 -3.41
N THR A 152 3.51 -12.20 -4.22
CA THR A 152 4.08 -13.49 -4.64
C THR A 152 4.64 -14.26 -3.44
N ASN A 153 5.43 -13.62 -2.59
CA ASN A 153 5.97 -14.25 -1.39
C ASN A 153 4.87 -14.75 -0.44
N ARG A 154 3.78 -14.00 -0.29
CA ARG A 154 2.63 -14.44 0.51
C ARG A 154 1.91 -15.63 -0.12
N ALA A 155 1.78 -15.65 -1.45
CA ALA A 155 1.15 -16.75 -2.17
C ALA A 155 1.99 -18.04 -2.05
N GLU A 156 3.31 -17.96 -2.23
CA GLU A 156 4.22 -19.10 -2.06
C GLU A 156 4.18 -19.66 -0.64
N GLN A 157 4.29 -18.81 0.40
CA GLN A 157 4.16 -19.26 1.77
C GLN A 157 2.81 -19.95 2.04
N ASN A 158 1.73 -19.43 1.46
CA ASN A 158 0.43 -20.07 1.56
C ASN A 158 0.40 -21.44 0.90
N GLN A 159 0.98 -21.57 -0.28
CA GLN A 159 1.01 -22.82 -1.04
C GLN A 159 1.81 -23.91 -0.32
N VAL A 160 2.98 -23.55 0.22
CA VAL A 160 3.80 -24.47 1.03
C VAL A 160 3.01 -24.97 2.24
N TRP A 161 2.33 -24.07 2.97
CA TRP A 161 1.51 -24.44 4.12
C TRP A 161 0.36 -25.38 3.76
N VAL A 162 -0.35 -25.12 2.65
CA VAL A 162 -1.44 -25.97 2.17
C VAL A 162 -0.91 -27.35 1.77
N GLY A 163 0.20 -27.37 1.02
CA GLY A 163 0.83 -28.62 0.62
C GLY A 163 1.29 -29.47 1.79
N MET A 164 2.03 -28.86 2.72
CA MET A 164 2.49 -29.57 3.94
C MET A 164 1.31 -30.07 4.78
N SER A 165 0.27 -29.25 4.99
CA SER A 165 -0.88 -29.64 5.79
C SER A 165 -1.64 -30.83 5.19
N LYS A 166 -1.85 -30.79 3.86
CA LYS A 166 -2.52 -31.87 3.12
C LYS A 166 -1.70 -33.15 3.17
N GLU A 167 -0.40 -33.05 2.91
CA GLU A 167 0.52 -34.18 2.93
C GLU A 167 0.61 -34.79 4.34
N THR A 168 0.78 -33.95 5.39
CA THR A 168 0.79 -34.42 6.78
C THR A 168 -0.52 -35.12 7.16
N ALA A 169 -1.66 -34.58 6.75
CA ALA A 169 -2.95 -35.23 7.00
C ALA A 169 -3.03 -36.61 6.30
N HIS A 170 -2.56 -36.71 5.06
CA HIS A 170 -2.57 -37.95 4.32
C HIS A 170 -1.62 -39.00 4.93
N GLN A 171 -0.39 -38.58 5.26
CA GLN A 171 0.64 -39.44 5.86
C GLN A 171 0.27 -39.94 7.26
N LEU A 172 -0.48 -39.15 8.02
CA LEU A 172 -0.97 -39.55 9.36
C LEU A 172 -2.27 -40.35 9.27
N GLY A 173 -3.12 -40.13 8.28
CA GLY A 173 -4.39 -40.81 8.13
C GLY A 173 -4.26 -42.33 7.95
N THR A 174 -3.28 -42.76 7.13
CA THR A 174 -3.01 -44.17 6.85
C THR A 174 -2.65 -44.98 8.12
N PRO A 175 -1.65 -44.57 8.93
CA PRO A 175 -1.33 -45.34 10.18
C PRO A 175 -2.46 -45.25 11.22
N ILE A 176 -3.24 -44.17 11.26
CA ILE A 176 -4.40 -44.07 12.18
C ILE A 176 -5.47 -45.10 11.81
N SER A 177 -5.79 -45.24 10.51
CA SER A 177 -6.74 -46.24 10.02
C SER A 177 -6.27 -47.66 10.38
N SER A 178 -4.96 -47.93 10.26
CA SER A 178 -4.38 -49.23 10.71
C SER A 178 -4.51 -49.44 12.20
N LEU A 179 -4.24 -48.39 13.02
CA LEU A 179 -4.42 -48.48 14.49
C LEU A 179 -5.88 -48.76 14.85
N MET A 180 -6.84 -48.12 14.19
CA MET A 180 -8.27 -48.42 14.40
C MET A 180 -8.60 -49.88 14.09
N ALA A 181 -8.10 -50.43 12.99
CA ALA A 181 -8.27 -51.82 12.63
C ALA A 181 -7.65 -52.77 13.68
N TRP A 182 -6.46 -52.43 14.18
CA TRP A 182 -5.84 -53.21 15.27
C TRP A 182 -6.65 -53.18 16.58
N ILE A 183 -7.23 -52.06 16.94
CA ILE A 183 -8.10 -51.90 18.10
C ILE A 183 -9.33 -52.83 17.96
N GLU A 184 -9.96 -52.87 16.79
CA GLU A 184 -11.08 -53.79 16.55
C GLU A 184 -10.68 -55.26 16.68
N LEU A 185 -9.50 -55.66 16.18
CA LEU A 185 -8.97 -57.01 16.34
C LEU A 185 -8.65 -57.34 17.83
N LEU A 186 -8.16 -56.37 18.61
CA LEU A 186 -7.90 -56.56 20.04
C LEU A 186 -9.19 -56.75 20.84
N LYS A 187 -10.28 -56.08 20.47
CA LYS A 187 -11.63 -56.31 21.07
C LYS A 187 -12.08 -57.77 20.89
N LEU A 188 -11.84 -58.34 19.71
CA LEU A 188 -12.19 -59.72 19.42
C LEU A 188 -11.36 -60.76 20.21
N LYS A 189 -10.15 -60.35 20.70
CA LYS A 189 -9.25 -61.21 21.45
C LYS A 189 -9.38 -61.13 22.98
N ASN A 190 -10.47 -60.51 23.49
CA ASN A 190 -10.76 -60.37 24.91
C ASN A 190 -9.60 -59.74 25.74
N VAL A 191 -8.92 -58.72 25.17
CA VAL A 191 -7.93 -57.94 25.89
C VAL A 191 -8.64 -57.01 26.90
N ASP A 192 -7.92 -56.60 27.94
CA ASP A 192 -8.46 -55.72 29.00
C ASP A 192 -9.27 -54.54 28.42
N PRO A 193 -10.56 -54.41 28.74
CA PRO A 193 -11.42 -53.35 28.21
C PRO A 193 -10.93 -51.92 28.52
N ASN A 194 -10.21 -51.76 29.66
CA ASN A 194 -9.64 -50.45 30.02
C ASN A 194 -8.50 -50.05 29.08
N LEU A 195 -7.62 -50.99 28.71
CA LEU A 195 -6.54 -50.75 27.77
C LEU A 195 -7.07 -50.42 26.36
N ILE A 196 -8.10 -51.15 25.93
CA ILE A 196 -8.76 -50.89 24.63
C ILE A 196 -9.35 -49.49 24.62
N LYS A 197 -10.03 -49.08 25.69
CA LYS A 197 -10.62 -47.74 25.83
C LYS A 197 -9.57 -46.61 25.78
N GLU A 198 -8.41 -46.79 26.37
CA GLU A 198 -7.30 -45.86 26.32
C GLU A 198 -6.76 -45.73 24.89
N LEU A 199 -6.53 -46.85 24.19
CA LEU A 199 -6.09 -46.90 22.79
C LEU A 199 -7.10 -46.20 21.84
N GLU A 200 -8.40 -46.44 22.05
CA GLU A 200 -9.46 -45.77 21.28
C GLU A 200 -9.42 -44.25 21.49
N GLN A 201 -9.23 -43.79 22.72
CA GLN A 201 -9.17 -42.36 23.03
C GLN A 201 -7.97 -41.70 22.40
N ASP A 202 -6.80 -42.33 22.42
CA ASP A 202 -5.59 -41.80 21.80
C ASP A 202 -5.68 -41.81 20.26
N THR A 203 -6.21 -42.86 19.67
CA THR A 203 -6.42 -42.95 18.21
C THR A 203 -7.43 -41.92 17.75
N ALA A 204 -8.56 -41.76 18.43
CA ALA A 204 -9.54 -40.72 18.15
C ALA A 204 -8.96 -39.29 18.33
N ARG A 205 -7.96 -39.14 19.22
CA ARG A 205 -7.22 -37.86 19.34
C ARG A 205 -6.34 -37.60 18.13
N LEU A 206 -5.61 -38.62 17.63
CA LEU A 206 -4.78 -38.52 16.44
C LEU A 206 -5.65 -38.24 15.20
N GLU A 207 -6.77 -38.91 15.06
CA GLU A 207 -7.74 -38.71 13.98
C GLU A 207 -8.22 -37.24 13.91
N ARG A 208 -8.62 -36.68 15.05
CA ARG A 208 -9.01 -35.26 15.13
C ARG A 208 -7.89 -34.30 14.74
N ILE A 209 -6.63 -34.60 15.09
CA ILE A 209 -5.49 -33.80 14.69
C ILE A 209 -5.34 -33.87 13.16
N THR A 210 -5.41 -35.04 12.57
CA THR A 210 -5.31 -35.28 11.14
C THR A 210 -6.41 -34.57 10.33
N GLU A 211 -7.67 -34.67 10.81
CA GLU A 211 -8.81 -33.96 10.23
C GLU A 211 -8.62 -32.44 10.26
N ARG A 212 -8.06 -31.89 11.35
CA ARG A 212 -7.74 -30.46 11.47
C ARG A 212 -6.70 -30.03 10.44
N PHE A 213 -5.63 -30.81 10.23
CA PHE A 213 -4.62 -30.55 9.22
C PHE A 213 -5.20 -30.63 7.80
N SER A 214 -6.08 -31.59 7.52
CA SER A 214 -6.78 -31.71 6.24
C SER A 214 -7.63 -30.45 5.92
N LYS A 215 -8.33 -29.92 6.93
CA LYS A 215 -9.16 -28.70 6.77
C LYS A 215 -8.33 -27.43 6.51
N ILE A 216 -7.04 -27.38 6.90
CA ILE A 216 -6.14 -26.27 6.57
C ILE A 216 -5.80 -26.23 5.07
N GLY A 217 -5.74 -27.40 4.44
CA GLY A 217 -5.42 -27.53 3.00
C GLY A 217 -6.61 -27.23 2.07
N SER A 218 -7.82 -27.10 2.58
CA SER A 218 -9.03 -26.81 1.83
C SER A 218 -9.56 -25.41 2.15
N LYS A 219 -10.35 -24.83 1.24
CA LYS A 219 -11.05 -23.56 1.50
C LYS A 219 -12.23 -23.86 2.44
N PRO A 220 -12.20 -23.43 3.71
CA PRO A 220 -13.24 -23.79 4.66
C PRO A 220 -14.54 -23.05 4.32
N GLU A 221 -15.62 -23.76 4.44
CA GLU A 221 -16.96 -23.18 4.37
C GLU A 221 -17.25 -22.40 5.66
N LEU A 222 -17.77 -21.20 5.53
CA LEU A 222 -18.17 -20.34 6.62
C LEU A 222 -19.71 -20.36 6.70
N LEU A 223 -20.24 -20.82 7.83
CA LEU A 223 -21.68 -20.83 8.09
C LEU A 223 -22.00 -19.73 9.12
N ARG A 224 -23.18 -19.11 9.02
CA ARG A 224 -23.65 -18.20 10.06
C ARG A 224 -24.01 -19.01 11.29
N VAL A 225 -23.31 -18.73 12.38
CA VAL A 225 -23.47 -19.45 13.65
C VAL A 225 -23.39 -18.47 14.82
N ASN A 226 -24.03 -18.84 15.93
CA ASN A 226 -23.93 -18.08 17.18
C ASN A 226 -22.54 -18.25 17.80
N LEU A 227 -21.74 -17.16 17.79
CA LEU A 227 -20.39 -17.14 18.35
C LEU A 227 -20.34 -17.57 19.81
N ILE A 228 -21.35 -17.16 20.61
CA ILE A 228 -21.38 -17.44 22.04
C ILE A 228 -21.50 -18.96 22.30
N GLU A 229 -22.29 -19.67 21.53
CA GLU A 229 -22.40 -21.13 21.63
C GLU A 229 -21.09 -21.84 21.31
N VAL A 230 -20.39 -21.36 20.25
CA VAL A 230 -19.08 -21.90 19.87
C VAL A 230 -18.05 -21.69 20.98
N LEU A 231 -18.02 -20.48 21.60
CA LEU A 231 -17.12 -20.19 22.71
C LEU A 231 -17.46 -20.99 23.95
N ASN A 232 -18.75 -21.10 24.32
CA ASN A 232 -19.17 -21.92 25.45
C ASN A 232 -18.77 -23.39 25.29
N SER A 233 -18.97 -23.96 24.10
CA SER A 233 -18.59 -25.33 23.79
C SER A 233 -17.08 -25.54 23.91
N ALA A 234 -16.26 -24.62 23.36
CA ALA A 234 -14.80 -24.67 23.44
C ALA A 234 -14.31 -24.54 24.90
N VAL A 235 -14.85 -23.60 25.67
CA VAL A 235 -14.50 -23.39 27.08
C VAL A 235 -14.88 -24.60 27.92
N SER A 236 -16.09 -25.16 27.73
CA SER A 236 -16.57 -26.34 28.44
C SER A 236 -15.70 -27.57 28.17
N TYR A 237 -15.24 -27.73 26.92
CA TYR A 237 -14.29 -28.79 26.56
C TYR A 237 -12.95 -28.62 27.25
N LEU A 238 -12.40 -27.41 27.28
CA LEU A 238 -11.11 -27.10 27.90
C LEU A 238 -11.17 -27.24 29.43
N LYS A 239 -12.24 -26.76 30.06
CA LYS A 239 -12.44 -26.86 31.52
C LYS A 239 -12.40 -28.29 32.01
N ARG A 240 -13.00 -29.24 31.29
CA ARG A 240 -12.97 -30.69 31.65
C ARG A 240 -11.60 -31.34 31.51
N ARG A 241 -10.65 -30.71 30.81
CA ARG A 241 -9.30 -31.26 30.53
C ARG A 241 -8.17 -30.50 31.18
N SER A 242 -8.47 -29.41 31.84
CA SER A 242 -7.51 -28.59 32.57
C SER A 242 -7.52 -28.96 34.05
N SER A 243 -6.44 -28.57 34.73
CA SER A 243 -6.39 -28.68 36.20
C SER A 243 -7.49 -27.84 36.84
N ASP A 244 -8.05 -28.29 37.95
CA ASP A 244 -9.03 -27.53 38.76
C ASP A 244 -8.49 -26.20 39.26
N LYS A 245 -7.17 -25.99 39.20
CA LYS A 245 -6.50 -24.75 39.56
C LYS A 245 -6.55 -23.69 38.45
N VAL A 246 -7.11 -24.01 37.27
CA VAL A 246 -7.30 -23.07 36.15
C VAL A 246 -8.75 -22.64 36.12
N ASN A 247 -8.98 -21.36 36.37
CA ASN A 247 -10.31 -20.78 36.29
C ASN A 247 -10.60 -20.25 34.89
N PHE A 248 -11.81 -20.51 34.36
CA PHE A 248 -12.27 -19.98 33.05
C PHE A 248 -13.47 -19.08 33.26
N GLU A 249 -13.38 -17.87 32.78
CA GLU A 249 -14.43 -16.86 32.79
C GLU A 249 -14.80 -16.46 31.38
N LEU A 250 -16.09 -16.57 31.01
CA LEU A 250 -16.62 -16.07 29.74
C LEU A 250 -17.56 -14.91 30.01
N ILE A 251 -17.18 -13.70 29.55
CA ILE A 251 -17.88 -12.45 29.80
C ILE A 251 -18.44 -11.91 28.48
N TYR A 252 -19.75 -11.86 28.39
CA TYR A 252 -20.50 -11.31 27.25
C TYR A 252 -21.84 -10.72 27.71
N ASP A 253 -22.47 -9.93 26.84
CA ASP A 253 -23.85 -9.50 27.10
C ASP A 253 -24.80 -10.71 26.94
N THR A 254 -25.45 -11.11 28.04
CA THR A 254 -26.32 -12.30 28.09
C THR A 254 -27.52 -12.23 27.13
N LYS A 255 -27.88 -11.05 26.65
CA LYS A 255 -28.96 -10.86 25.66
C LYS A 255 -28.47 -10.93 24.21
N ALA A 256 -27.16 -11.01 23.96
CA ALA A 256 -26.60 -10.97 22.63
C ALA A 256 -26.64 -12.35 21.96
N CYS A 257 -27.39 -12.45 20.87
CA CYS A 257 -27.24 -13.51 19.88
C CYS A 257 -26.31 -12.97 18.77
N ILE A 258 -25.03 -13.34 18.79
CA ILE A 258 -24.02 -12.81 17.89
C ILE A 258 -23.79 -13.80 16.75
N GLU A 259 -24.55 -13.64 15.67
CA GLU A 259 -24.38 -14.45 14.46
C GLU A 259 -23.28 -13.90 13.56
N ILE A 260 -22.27 -14.71 13.25
CA ILE A 260 -21.16 -14.37 12.35
C ILE A 260 -20.84 -15.53 11.41
N PRO A 261 -20.30 -15.25 10.22
CA PRO A 261 -19.82 -16.29 9.32
C PRO A 261 -18.56 -16.93 9.90
N LEU A 262 -18.66 -18.21 10.31
CA LEU A 262 -17.60 -18.90 11.03
C LEU A 262 -17.52 -20.37 10.61
N ASN A 263 -16.31 -20.91 10.52
CA ASN A 263 -16.08 -22.34 10.55
C ASN A 263 -15.85 -22.79 11.99
N THR A 264 -16.84 -23.43 12.60
CA THR A 264 -16.85 -23.78 14.03
C THR A 264 -15.65 -24.62 14.46
N ALA A 265 -15.27 -25.61 13.65
CA ALA A 265 -14.17 -26.51 13.98
C ALA A 265 -12.81 -25.78 13.99
N LEU A 266 -12.54 -24.96 12.96
CA LEU A 266 -11.30 -24.19 12.89
C LEU A 266 -11.25 -23.09 13.94
N PHE A 267 -12.36 -22.41 14.20
CA PHE A 267 -12.38 -21.35 15.19
C PHE A 267 -12.27 -21.90 16.62
N SER A 268 -12.93 -23.00 16.94
CA SER A 268 -12.72 -23.70 18.21
C SER A 268 -11.25 -24.07 18.43
N TRP A 269 -10.57 -24.47 17.36
CA TRP A 269 -9.13 -24.75 17.44
C TRP A 269 -8.28 -23.50 17.71
N VAL A 270 -8.66 -22.32 17.20
CA VAL A 270 -8.01 -21.06 17.58
C VAL A 270 -8.13 -20.83 19.08
N ILE A 271 -9.34 -20.96 19.64
CA ILE A 271 -9.57 -20.79 21.08
C ILE A 271 -8.79 -21.81 21.89
N GLU A 272 -8.81 -23.10 21.49
CA GLU A 272 -8.03 -24.15 22.14
C GLU A 272 -6.53 -23.82 22.16
N ASN A 273 -5.95 -23.38 21.05
CA ASN A 273 -4.53 -23.02 20.95
C ASN A 273 -4.16 -21.84 21.87
N LEU A 274 -5.00 -20.80 21.88
CA LEU A 274 -4.76 -19.64 22.74
C LEU A 274 -4.88 -20.01 24.23
N CYS A 275 -5.92 -20.76 24.62
CA CYS A 275 -6.11 -21.20 25.98
C CYS A 275 -4.99 -22.17 26.44
N LYS A 276 -4.57 -23.10 25.58
CA LYS A 276 -3.45 -23.99 25.89
C LYS A 276 -2.15 -23.23 26.12
N ASN A 277 -1.88 -22.18 25.28
CA ASN A 277 -0.73 -21.33 25.50
C ASN A 277 -0.85 -20.54 26.81
N ALA A 278 -2.05 -20.07 27.16
CA ALA A 278 -2.33 -19.40 28.42
C ALA A 278 -2.09 -20.33 29.64
N ILE A 279 -2.60 -21.56 29.60
CA ILE A 279 -2.40 -22.56 30.66
C ILE A 279 -0.91 -22.84 30.87
N ASP A 280 -0.17 -23.05 29.78
CA ASP A 280 1.27 -23.30 29.84
C ASP A 280 2.03 -22.07 30.42
N ALA A 281 1.62 -20.83 30.06
CA ALA A 281 2.21 -19.59 30.57
C ALA A 281 1.90 -19.34 32.05
N MET A 282 0.79 -19.90 32.55
CA MET A 282 0.36 -19.85 33.95
C MET A 282 0.88 -21.03 34.80
N THR A 283 1.63 -21.97 34.25
CA THR A 283 2.11 -23.15 34.92
C THR A 283 0.97 -23.98 35.56
N ASN A 284 -0.13 -24.12 34.82
CA ASN A 284 -1.36 -24.86 35.21
C ASN A 284 -2.11 -24.30 36.45
N HIS A 285 -1.95 -23.00 36.79
CA HIS A 285 -2.76 -22.33 37.81
C HIS A 285 -2.95 -20.83 37.46
N GLY A 286 -4.19 -20.35 37.56
CA GLY A 286 -4.52 -18.97 37.25
C GLY A 286 -5.88 -18.83 36.57
N THR A 287 -6.14 -17.68 35.97
CA THR A 287 -7.43 -17.34 35.35
C THR A 287 -7.27 -17.02 33.87
N ILE A 288 -8.15 -17.60 33.05
CA ILE A 288 -8.33 -17.25 31.65
C ILE A 288 -9.68 -16.54 31.50
N THR A 289 -9.68 -15.28 31.13
CA THR A 289 -10.89 -14.49 30.91
C THR A 289 -11.10 -14.29 29.42
N ILE A 290 -12.21 -14.75 28.86
CA ILE A 290 -12.62 -14.50 27.48
C ILE A 290 -13.73 -13.47 27.50
N ARG A 291 -13.46 -12.27 26.94
CA ARG A 291 -14.44 -11.17 26.88
C ARG A 291 -14.86 -10.90 25.46
N VAL A 292 -16.16 -10.96 25.20
CA VAL A 292 -16.75 -10.66 23.89
C VAL A 292 -17.40 -9.29 23.95
N LYS A 293 -17.07 -8.44 22.97
CA LYS A 293 -17.67 -7.11 22.75
C LYS A 293 -18.15 -6.99 21.32
N GLU A 294 -19.44 -6.87 21.16
CA GLU A 294 -20.08 -6.63 19.88
C GLU A 294 -19.96 -5.16 19.48
N LYS A 295 -19.73 -4.89 18.21
CA LYS A 295 -19.78 -3.58 17.54
C LYS A 295 -20.65 -3.70 16.30
N GLU A 296 -21.01 -2.56 15.67
CA GLU A 296 -21.91 -2.56 14.50
C GLU A 296 -21.47 -3.52 13.38
N LYS A 297 -20.21 -3.53 12.99
CA LYS A 297 -19.68 -4.29 11.83
C LYS A 297 -18.71 -5.40 12.22
N GLN A 298 -18.37 -5.54 13.48
CA GLN A 298 -17.35 -6.46 13.94
C GLN A 298 -17.58 -6.92 15.36
N VAL A 299 -16.98 -8.07 15.72
CA VAL A 299 -16.96 -8.59 17.07
C VAL A 299 -15.53 -8.67 17.56
N ASN A 300 -15.27 -8.14 18.74
CA ASN A 300 -13.96 -8.21 19.40
C ASN A 300 -14.01 -9.30 20.49
N ILE A 301 -13.05 -10.20 20.45
CA ILE A 301 -12.88 -11.27 21.44
C ILE A 301 -11.51 -11.05 22.08
N ASP A 302 -11.49 -10.72 23.36
CA ASP A 302 -10.28 -10.56 24.17
C ASP A 302 -10.09 -11.80 25.03
N LEU A 303 -9.01 -12.54 24.82
CA LEU A 303 -8.60 -13.66 25.65
C LEU A 303 -7.41 -13.22 26.51
N THR A 304 -7.63 -13.15 27.81
CA THR A 304 -6.66 -12.67 28.80
C THR A 304 -6.25 -13.80 29.72
N ASP A 305 -4.97 -14.00 29.91
CA ASP A 305 -4.39 -14.89 30.89
C ASP A 305 -3.65 -14.13 32.00
N THR A 306 -3.43 -14.75 33.13
CA THR A 306 -2.65 -14.26 34.27
C THR A 306 -1.25 -14.90 34.32
N GLY A 307 -0.68 -15.26 33.18
CA GLY A 307 0.59 -15.96 33.06
C GLY A 307 1.82 -15.07 33.14
N CYS A 308 2.95 -15.61 32.75
CA CYS A 308 4.26 -14.91 32.79
C CYS A 308 4.40 -13.73 31.83
N GLY A 309 3.48 -13.58 30.90
CA GLY A 309 3.56 -12.52 29.86
C GLY A 309 4.58 -12.84 28.74
N ILE A 310 4.66 -11.92 27.76
CA ILE A 310 5.52 -12.06 26.58
C ILE A 310 6.41 -10.82 26.48
N SER A 311 7.73 -11.01 26.43
CA SER A 311 8.70 -9.92 26.28
C SER A 311 8.50 -9.16 24.98
N LYS A 312 8.77 -7.85 24.96
CA LYS A 312 8.61 -6.96 23.79
C LYS A 312 9.33 -7.48 22.55
N ASN A 313 10.50 -8.09 22.72
CA ASN A 313 11.30 -8.65 21.63
C ASN A 313 10.61 -9.84 20.95
N HIS A 314 9.88 -10.64 21.70
CA HIS A 314 9.18 -11.81 21.18
C HIS A 314 7.79 -11.50 20.63
N GLN A 315 7.14 -10.39 21.03
CA GLN A 315 5.77 -10.07 20.61
C GLN A 315 5.59 -9.98 19.08
N LYS A 316 6.63 -9.58 18.35
CA LYS A 316 6.61 -9.53 16.88
C LYS A 316 6.77 -10.92 16.25
N SER A 317 7.47 -11.83 16.92
CA SER A 317 7.90 -13.13 16.38
C SER A 317 6.97 -14.28 16.75
N ILE A 318 6.14 -14.15 17.78
CA ILE A 318 5.29 -15.26 18.28
C ILE A 318 4.32 -15.85 17.24
N PHE A 319 3.95 -15.06 16.22
CA PHE A 319 3.10 -15.50 15.13
C PHE A 319 3.88 -16.07 13.93
N HIS A 320 5.21 -16.07 13.96
CA HIS A 320 6.00 -16.71 12.92
C HIS A 320 5.99 -18.24 13.09
N PRO A 321 5.82 -18.99 11.99
CA PRO A 321 5.90 -20.45 12.04
C PRO A 321 7.23 -20.93 12.62
N GLY A 322 7.19 -21.93 13.48
CA GLY A 322 8.37 -22.50 14.13
C GLY A 322 8.89 -21.72 15.34
N PHE A 323 8.34 -20.55 15.66
CA PHE A 323 8.72 -19.83 16.88
C PHE A 323 8.14 -20.50 18.12
N SER A 324 9.01 -20.93 19.01
CA SER A 324 8.62 -21.53 20.32
C SER A 324 9.69 -21.24 21.36
N THR A 325 9.27 -20.86 22.55
CA THR A 325 10.12 -20.77 23.75
C THR A 325 10.12 -22.07 24.56
N LYS A 326 9.33 -23.06 24.13
CA LYS A 326 9.15 -24.35 24.83
C LYS A 326 10.15 -25.38 24.30
N LYS A 327 10.74 -26.18 25.19
CA LYS A 327 11.63 -27.32 24.84
C LYS A 327 10.93 -28.39 23.98
N ARG A 328 9.63 -28.57 24.13
CA ARG A 328 8.78 -29.49 23.37
C ARG A 328 7.61 -28.73 22.77
N GLY A 329 7.78 -28.16 21.57
CA GLY A 329 6.72 -27.45 20.87
C GLY A 329 7.17 -27.08 19.47
N TRP A 330 6.37 -27.39 18.48
CA TRP A 330 6.67 -27.16 17.05
C TRP A 330 6.54 -25.68 16.65
N GLY A 331 6.12 -24.79 17.57
CA GLY A 331 5.92 -23.37 17.29
C GLY A 331 4.85 -23.05 16.25
N LEU A 332 3.92 -23.98 16.01
CA LEU A 332 2.91 -23.84 14.95
C LEU A 332 1.54 -23.32 15.45
N GLY A 333 1.27 -23.38 16.75
CA GLY A 333 -0.07 -23.09 17.29
C GLY A 333 -0.54 -21.66 17.01
N LEU A 334 0.28 -20.64 17.35
CA LEU A 334 -0.09 -19.23 17.15
C LEU A 334 -0.06 -18.81 15.67
N SER A 335 0.89 -19.31 14.89
CA SER A 335 0.94 -19.04 13.45
C SER A 335 -0.28 -19.62 12.73
N LEU A 336 -0.74 -20.78 13.16
CA LEU A 336 -1.94 -21.41 12.66
C LEU A 336 -3.20 -20.66 13.10
N ALA A 337 -3.28 -20.25 14.36
CA ALA A 337 -4.38 -19.43 14.86
C ALA A 337 -4.49 -18.13 14.06
N LYS A 338 -3.36 -17.48 13.78
CA LYS A 338 -3.31 -16.29 12.92
C LYS A 338 -3.81 -16.58 11.52
N ARG A 339 -3.38 -17.68 10.90
CA ARG A 339 -3.83 -18.09 9.58
C ARG A 339 -5.34 -18.33 9.53
N ILE A 340 -5.87 -19.05 10.50
CA ILE A 340 -7.31 -19.34 10.59
C ILE A 340 -8.11 -18.04 10.68
N VAL A 341 -7.70 -17.13 11.57
CA VAL A 341 -8.42 -15.86 11.77
C VAL A 341 -8.28 -14.94 10.56
N GLU A 342 -7.04 -14.72 10.07
CA GLU A 342 -6.80 -13.69 9.05
C GLU A 342 -7.13 -14.15 7.62
N ILE A 343 -6.80 -15.40 7.27
CA ILE A 343 -6.99 -15.88 5.89
C ILE A 343 -8.38 -16.50 5.70
N TYR A 344 -8.81 -17.35 6.63
CA TYR A 344 -10.07 -18.09 6.45
C TYR A 344 -11.28 -17.29 6.91
N HIS A 345 -11.16 -16.54 8.01
CA HIS A 345 -12.27 -15.74 8.56
C HIS A 345 -12.16 -14.24 8.23
N LYS A 346 -11.11 -13.80 7.47
CA LYS A 346 -10.86 -12.40 7.09
C LYS A 346 -10.88 -11.43 8.28
N GLY A 347 -10.52 -11.94 9.45
CA GLY A 347 -10.42 -11.20 10.71
C GLY A 347 -9.01 -10.68 10.98
N LYS A 348 -8.75 -10.33 12.25
CA LYS A 348 -7.41 -9.95 12.73
C LYS A 348 -7.16 -10.59 14.09
N ILE A 349 -5.92 -11.01 14.34
CA ILE A 349 -5.46 -11.48 15.66
C ILE A 349 -4.11 -10.84 16.01
N PHE A 350 -4.02 -10.32 17.23
CA PHE A 350 -2.79 -9.67 17.72
C PHE A 350 -2.75 -9.62 19.24
N ILE A 351 -1.57 -9.31 19.79
CA ILE A 351 -1.43 -9.01 21.22
C ILE A 351 -1.99 -7.61 21.48
N LYS A 352 -3.04 -7.52 22.28
CA LYS A 352 -3.60 -6.24 22.73
C LYS A 352 -2.73 -5.63 23.83
N SER A 353 -2.28 -6.44 24.78
CA SER A 353 -1.40 -6.08 25.87
C SER A 353 -0.69 -7.32 26.40
N SER A 354 0.56 -7.16 26.78
CA SER A 354 1.31 -8.20 27.50
C SER A 354 2.38 -7.55 28.35
N GLU A 355 2.43 -7.92 29.61
CA GLU A 355 3.38 -7.43 30.60
C GLU A 355 3.98 -8.61 31.36
N MET A 356 5.30 -8.61 31.50
CA MET A 356 6.00 -9.70 32.19
C MET A 356 5.50 -9.82 33.64
N GLY A 357 5.14 -11.03 34.05
CA GLY A 357 4.60 -11.36 35.36
C GLY A 357 3.14 -11.00 35.60
N LYS A 358 2.45 -10.34 34.64
CA LYS A 358 1.01 -9.98 34.79
C LYS A 358 0.09 -10.71 33.81
N GLY A 359 0.64 -11.25 32.71
CA GLY A 359 -0.11 -12.01 31.74
C GLY A 359 -0.18 -11.37 30.36
N THR A 360 -0.99 -11.96 29.50
CA THR A 360 -1.17 -11.56 28.09
C THR A 360 -2.64 -11.45 27.73
N THR A 361 -2.99 -10.45 26.93
CA THR A 361 -4.31 -10.34 26.30
C THR A 361 -4.15 -10.44 24.78
N PHE A 362 -4.66 -11.50 24.20
CA PHE A 362 -4.85 -11.61 22.75
C PHE A 362 -6.19 -11.02 22.34
N ARG A 363 -6.21 -10.28 21.24
CA ARG A 363 -7.44 -9.77 20.64
C ARG A 363 -7.67 -10.41 19.28
N ILE A 364 -8.88 -10.95 19.11
CA ILE A 364 -9.41 -11.40 17.82
C ILE A 364 -10.51 -10.44 17.41
N ILE A 365 -10.49 -10.02 16.14
CA ILE A 365 -11.53 -9.18 15.53
C ILE A 365 -12.10 -9.98 14.35
N LEU A 366 -13.41 -10.22 14.37
CA LEU A 366 -14.14 -10.88 13.29
C LEU A 366 -15.18 -9.93 12.71
N ASN A 367 -15.40 -10.00 11.40
CA ASN A 367 -16.46 -9.26 10.72
C ASN A 367 -17.80 -10.00 10.87
N LYS A 368 -18.89 -9.22 10.94
CA LYS A 368 -20.26 -9.74 10.97
C LYS A 368 -20.78 -10.15 9.62
#